data_55631747c9c94bc078574b17f779e67d
#
_entry.id   55631747c9c94bc078574b17f779e67d
#
_cell.length_a   1.000
_cell.length_b   1.000
_cell.length_c   1.000
_cell.angle_alpha   90.00
_cell.angle_beta   90.00
_cell.angle_gamma   90.00
#
_symmetry.space_group_name_H-M   'P 1'
#
loop_
_entity.id
_entity.type
_entity.pdbx_description
1 polymer ?
#
loop_
_entity_poly.entity_id
_entity_poly.type
_entity_poly.pdbx_seq_one_letter_code
_entity_poly.pdbx_strand_id
1 'polypeptide(L)'
;QLSLPAWNFATPYSQLSASVHLPWSALEPKGVGVLTTSIEGHIGSEDLKSVMSMVDAGDAAQMIPSAPLQLALVANGNMDHLQLTDCKAQLQGMLALDVKGDVYHLVQDTLSATSNPMGAAVNYHLAFQNMKPLLSRLGVADTTLCIPMGTSVRGRVDMEGNSYDATAAVKALDGFIDLEASTNLD
;
A
#
# COMPACT_ATOMS: atom_id res chain seq x y z
N GLN A 1 11.23 -24.29 -5.49
CA GLN A 1 10.01 -23.64 -5.96
C GLN A 1 8.92 -23.82 -4.92
N LEU A 2 8.29 -22.72 -4.48
CA LEU A 2 7.07 -22.71 -3.70
C LEU A 2 5.92 -22.33 -4.64
N SER A 3 4.85 -23.12 -4.66
CA SER A 3 3.65 -22.79 -5.42
C SER A 3 2.43 -23.05 -4.56
N LEU A 4 1.66 -21.98 -4.33
CA LEU A 4 0.35 -22.01 -3.67
C LEU A 4 -0.67 -21.51 -4.70
N PRO A 5 -1.25 -22.42 -5.49
CA PRO A 5 -2.12 -22.01 -6.61
C PRO A 5 -3.42 -21.37 -6.16
N ALA A 6 -3.90 -21.75 -4.98
CA ALA A 6 -5.06 -21.11 -4.34
C ALA A 6 -4.96 -21.35 -2.84
N TRP A 7 -4.91 -20.29 -2.09
CA TRP A 7 -5.00 -20.30 -0.64
C TRP A 7 -6.16 -19.40 -0.23
N ASN A 8 -7.04 -19.93 0.61
CA ASN A 8 -8.19 -19.20 1.12
C ASN A 8 -8.13 -19.17 2.63
N PHE A 9 -8.25 -17.99 3.17
CA PHE A 9 -8.37 -17.74 4.59
C PHE A 9 -9.73 -17.10 4.85
N ALA A 10 -10.46 -17.63 5.83
CA ALA A 10 -11.74 -17.08 6.23
C ALA A 10 -11.88 -17.09 7.74
N THR A 11 -12.38 -16.00 8.27
CA THR A 11 -12.91 -15.85 9.63
C THR A 11 -14.40 -15.46 9.53
N PRO A 12 -15.12 -15.31 10.63
CA PRO A 12 -16.46 -14.75 10.61
C PRO A 12 -16.55 -13.33 10.03
N TYR A 13 -15.45 -12.59 10.01
CA TYR A 13 -15.40 -11.17 9.62
C TYR A 13 -14.56 -10.89 8.39
N SER A 14 -13.67 -11.81 7.99
CA SER A 14 -12.72 -11.59 6.90
C SER A 14 -12.68 -12.76 5.93
N GLN A 15 -12.40 -12.46 4.69
CA GLN A 15 -12.11 -13.45 3.66
C GLN A 15 -11.00 -12.96 2.75
N LEU A 16 -9.94 -13.76 2.62
CA LEU A 16 -8.81 -13.49 1.75
C LEU A 16 -8.55 -14.70 0.87
N SER A 17 -8.29 -14.43 -0.39
CA SER A 17 -7.80 -15.40 -1.37
C SER A 17 -6.41 -14.98 -1.82
N ALA A 18 -5.48 -15.92 -1.89
CA ALA A 18 -4.14 -15.67 -2.37
C ALA A 18 -3.66 -16.76 -3.30
N SER A 19 -2.91 -16.39 -4.32
CA SER A 19 -2.11 -17.30 -5.12
C SER A 19 -0.67 -16.79 -5.16
N VAL A 20 0.28 -17.70 -4.99
CA VAL A 20 1.71 -17.37 -5.00
C VAL A 20 2.45 -18.41 -5.80
N HIS A 21 3.24 -17.95 -6.75
CA HIS A 21 4.24 -18.75 -7.45
C HIS A 21 5.61 -18.12 -7.20
N LEU A 22 6.49 -18.83 -6.48
CA LEU A 22 7.78 -18.33 -6.04
C LEU A 22 8.87 -19.34 -6.40
N PRO A 23 9.55 -19.22 -7.53
CA PRO A 23 10.79 -19.94 -7.79
C PRO A 23 11.89 -19.39 -6.87
N TRP A 24 12.72 -20.28 -6.30
CA TRP A 24 13.79 -19.86 -5.37
C TRP A 24 14.76 -18.88 -6.02
N SER A 25 15.00 -19.01 -7.33
CA SER A 25 15.83 -18.07 -8.10
C SER A 25 15.27 -16.64 -8.19
N ALA A 26 14.00 -16.43 -7.86
CA ALA A 26 13.44 -15.07 -7.79
C ALA A 26 13.85 -14.33 -6.50
N LEU A 27 14.31 -15.06 -5.48
CA LEU A 27 14.76 -14.51 -4.20
C LEU A 27 16.25 -14.14 -4.18
N GLU A 28 16.99 -14.58 -5.20
CA GLU A 28 18.43 -14.28 -5.31
C GLU A 28 18.64 -12.86 -5.81
N PRO A 29 19.67 -12.15 -5.34
CA PRO A 29 20.11 -10.91 -5.97
C PRO A 29 20.41 -11.16 -7.45
N LYS A 30 19.83 -10.39 -8.35
CA LYS A 30 19.90 -10.60 -9.82
C LYS A 30 19.34 -11.95 -10.31
N GLY A 31 18.41 -12.52 -9.55
CA GLY A 31 17.75 -13.77 -9.90
C GLY A 31 16.90 -13.65 -11.17
N VAL A 32 16.90 -14.72 -11.98
CA VAL A 32 16.15 -14.78 -13.25
C VAL A 32 14.73 -15.37 -13.09
N GLY A 33 14.38 -15.84 -11.88
CA GLY A 33 13.06 -16.39 -11.61
C GLY A 33 12.00 -15.30 -11.56
N VAL A 34 10.76 -15.62 -11.92
CA VAL A 34 9.62 -14.70 -11.86
C VAL A 34 8.70 -15.13 -10.71
N LEU A 35 8.63 -14.29 -9.66
CA LEU A 35 7.59 -14.33 -8.66
C LEU A 35 6.29 -13.80 -9.27
N THR A 36 5.20 -14.52 -9.07
CA THR A 36 3.85 -13.98 -9.30
C THR A 36 3.04 -14.13 -8.03
N THR A 37 2.36 -13.07 -7.63
CA THR A 37 1.46 -13.11 -6.48
C THR A 37 0.19 -12.33 -6.76
N SER A 38 -0.92 -12.89 -6.31
CA SER A 38 -2.22 -12.22 -6.30
C SER A 38 -2.86 -12.46 -4.95
N ILE A 39 -3.29 -11.38 -4.31
CA ILE A 39 -4.03 -11.41 -3.04
C ILE A 39 -5.25 -10.55 -3.23
N GLU A 40 -6.41 -11.06 -2.87
CA GLU A 40 -7.65 -10.30 -2.90
C GLU A 40 -8.57 -10.70 -1.76
N GLY A 41 -9.43 -9.80 -1.34
CA GLY A 41 -10.45 -10.07 -0.33
C GLY A 41 -10.79 -8.88 0.53
N HIS A 42 -11.37 -9.18 1.68
CA HIS A 42 -11.70 -8.16 2.67
C HIS A 42 -11.28 -8.59 4.07
N ILE A 43 -10.93 -7.61 4.87
CA ILE A 43 -10.62 -7.75 6.30
C ILE A 43 -11.68 -6.98 7.08
N GLY A 44 -12.41 -7.70 7.93
CA GLY A 44 -13.39 -7.10 8.83
C GLY A 44 -12.72 -6.27 9.94
N SER A 45 -13.42 -5.26 10.43
CA SER A 45 -12.88 -4.35 11.45
C SER A 45 -12.48 -5.09 12.74
N GLU A 46 -13.16 -6.16 13.11
CA GLU A 46 -12.85 -6.91 14.34
C GLU A 46 -11.54 -7.71 14.22
N ASP A 47 -11.31 -8.33 13.06
CA ASP A 47 -10.05 -9.02 12.80
C ASP A 47 -8.89 -8.03 12.71
N LEU A 48 -9.11 -6.87 12.07
CA LEU A 48 -8.10 -5.83 11.95
C LEU A 48 -7.71 -5.27 13.32
N LYS A 49 -8.67 -5.02 14.21
CA LYS A 49 -8.41 -4.61 15.60
C LYS A 49 -7.62 -5.68 16.37
N SER A 50 -7.97 -6.95 16.16
CA SER A 50 -7.27 -8.08 16.81
C SER A 50 -5.80 -8.13 16.38
N VAL A 51 -5.51 -7.99 15.08
CA VAL A 51 -4.15 -7.95 14.57
C VAL A 51 -3.37 -6.75 15.13
N MET A 52 -3.98 -5.57 15.15
CA MET A 52 -3.32 -4.37 15.69
C MET A 52 -3.04 -4.46 17.18
N SER A 53 -3.90 -5.13 17.94
CA SER A 53 -3.66 -5.37 19.35
C SER A 53 -2.47 -6.32 19.61
N MET A 54 -2.20 -7.25 18.69
CA MET A 54 -1.06 -8.16 18.76
C MET A 54 0.29 -7.49 18.49
N VAL A 55 0.30 -6.37 17.76
CA VAL A 55 1.53 -5.60 17.47
C VAL A 55 1.69 -4.36 18.35
N ASP A 56 1.04 -4.36 19.51
CA ASP A 56 1.08 -3.28 20.51
C ASP A 56 0.60 -1.90 19.98
N ALA A 57 -0.25 -1.94 18.95
CA ALA A 57 -0.88 -0.77 18.35
C ALA A 57 -2.33 -0.56 18.86
N GLY A 58 -2.58 -0.85 20.12
CA GLY A 58 -3.94 -0.84 20.71
C GLY A 58 -4.67 0.50 20.61
N ASP A 59 -3.96 1.62 20.71
CA ASP A 59 -4.54 2.96 20.55
C ASP A 59 -5.00 3.18 19.11
N ALA A 60 -4.24 2.74 18.13
CA ALA A 60 -4.61 2.81 16.73
C ALA A 60 -5.78 1.88 16.39
N ALA A 61 -5.95 0.77 17.10
CA ALA A 61 -7.08 -0.14 16.92
C ALA A 61 -8.44 0.53 17.22
N GLN A 62 -8.49 1.50 18.11
CA GLN A 62 -9.70 2.27 18.42
C GLN A 62 -10.10 3.22 17.26
N MET A 63 -9.14 3.57 16.42
CA MET A 63 -9.35 4.45 15.27
C MET A 63 -9.93 3.71 14.05
N ILE A 64 -9.91 2.37 14.04
CA ILE A 64 -10.39 1.57 12.93
C ILE A 64 -11.92 1.75 12.78
N PRO A 65 -12.39 2.19 11.59
CA PRO A 65 -13.81 2.28 11.31
C PRO A 65 -14.47 0.89 11.32
N SER A 66 -15.77 0.84 11.49
CA SER A 66 -16.53 -0.42 11.45
C SER A 66 -16.71 -0.96 10.00
N ALA A 67 -16.22 -0.24 9.00
CA ALA A 67 -16.27 -0.68 7.60
C ALA A 67 -15.17 -1.71 7.31
N PRO A 68 -15.45 -2.73 6.47
CA PRO A 68 -14.44 -3.68 6.05
C PRO A 68 -13.40 -2.99 5.15
N LEU A 69 -12.14 -3.40 5.30
CA LEU A 69 -11.05 -3.03 4.40
C LEU A 69 -10.99 -4.04 3.26
N GLN A 70 -11.27 -3.60 2.05
CA GLN A 70 -11.08 -4.40 0.83
C GLN A 70 -9.64 -4.22 0.35
N LEU A 71 -9.02 -5.32 -0.05
CA LEU A 71 -7.64 -5.37 -0.54
C LEU A 71 -7.58 -6.14 -1.84
N ALA A 72 -6.77 -5.64 -2.77
CA ALA A 72 -6.32 -6.38 -3.93
C ALA A 72 -4.84 -6.04 -4.17
N LEU A 73 -4.02 -7.06 -4.37
CA LEU A 73 -2.60 -6.91 -4.67
C LEU A 73 -2.23 -7.89 -5.78
N VAL A 74 -1.66 -7.37 -6.85
CA VAL A 74 -1.03 -8.19 -7.90
C VAL A 74 0.38 -7.67 -8.12
N ALA A 75 1.36 -8.55 -7.93
CA ALA A 75 2.76 -8.23 -8.16
C ALA A 75 3.45 -9.32 -8.96
N ASN A 76 4.37 -8.93 -9.83
CA ASN A 76 5.14 -9.81 -10.69
C ASN A 76 6.60 -9.34 -10.76
N GLY A 77 7.54 -10.27 -10.84
CA GLY A 77 8.95 -9.94 -10.98
C GLY A 77 9.85 -10.81 -10.12
N ASN A 78 10.91 -10.21 -9.62
CA ASN A 78 11.87 -10.84 -8.72
C ASN A 78 12.35 -9.82 -7.66
N MET A 79 13.32 -10.19 -6.83
CA MET A 79 13.84 -9.29 -5.79
C MET A 79 14.72 -8.16 -6.35
N ASP A 80 15.16 -8.25 -7.60
CA ASP A 80 15.87 -7.16 -8.27
C ASP A 80 14.91 -6.15 -8.89
N HIS A 81 13.77 -6.62 -9.42
CA HIS A 81 12.73 -5.79 -10.01
C HIS A 81 11.35 -6.41 -9.79
N LEU A 82 10.56 -5.81 -8.92
CA LEU A 82 9.18 -6.21 -8.62
C LEU A 82 8.22 -5.16 -9.15
N GLN A 83 7.33 -5.56 -10.04
CA GLN A 83 6.28 -4.71 -10.59
C GLN A 83 4.97 -4.89 -9.81
N LEU A 84 4.43 -3.80 -9.28
CA LEU A 84 3.10 -3.71 -8.68
C LEU A 84 2.10 -3.33 -9.78
N THR A 85 1.35 -4.31 -10.29
CA THR A 85 0.42 -4.07 -11.40
C THR A 85 -0.97 -3.65 -10.94
N ASP A 86 -1.39 -4.12 -9.78
CA ASP A 86 -2.64 -3.73 -9.13
C ASP A 86 -2.47 -3.84 -7.62
N CYS A 87 -2.51 -2.71 -6.94
CA CYS A 87 -2.47 -2.66 -5.49
C CYS A 87 -3.54 -1.68 -5.02
N LYS A 88 -4.64 -2.21 -4.53
CA LYS A 88 -5.80 -1.44 -4.11
C LYS A 88 -6.11 -1.70 -2.65
N ALA A 89 -6.46 -0.63 -1.94
CA ALA A 89 -7.01 -0.70 -0.61
C ALA A 89 -8.22 0.22 -0.54
N GLN A 90 -9.35 -0.30 -0.15
CA GLN A 90 -10.59 0.47 -0.07
C GLN A 90 -11.24 0.28 1.29
N LEU A 91 -11.43 1.38 2.00
CA LEU A 91 -12.28 1.45 3.16
C LEU A 91 -13.65 1.93 2.71
N GLN A 92 -14.61 1.02 2.71
CA GLN A 92 -15.92 1.21 2.06
C GLN A 92 -16.60 2.52 2.49
N GLY A 93 -16.96 3.34 1.50
CA GLY A 93 -17.64 4.62 1.72
C GLY A 93 -16.79 5.75 2.29
N MET A 94 -15.48 5.55 2.55
CA MET A 94 -14.60 6.55 3.15
C MET A 94 -13.44 6.93 2.24
N LEU A 95 -12.60 5.96 1.87
CA LEU A 95 -11.44 6.23 1.04
C LEU A 95 -11.10 5.02 0.16
N ALA A 96 -10.45 5.29 -0.96
CA ALA A 96 -9.87 4.29 -1.84
C ALA A 96 -8.46 4.70 -2.23
N LEU A 97 -7.53 3.77 -2.17
CA LEU A 97 -6.14 3.92 -2.59
C LEU A 97 -5.89 2.94 -3.75
N ASP A 98 -5.29 3.42 -4.81
CA ASP A 98 -4.76 2.64 -5.94
C ASP A 98 -3.28 2.97 -6.10
N VAL A 99 -2.44 1.95 -6.14
CA VAL A 99 -0.98 2.08 -6.23
C VAL A 99 -0.47 1.18 -7.34
N LYS A 100 0.40 1.71 -8.21
CA LYS A 100 1.05 0.98 -9.30
C LYS A 100 2.46 1.48 -9.49
N GLY A 101 3.37 0.58 -9.84
CA GLY A 101 4.75 0.97 -10.10
C GLY A 101 5.72 -0.16 -9.96
N ASP A 102 6.95 0.21 -9.78
CA ASP A 102 8.09 -0.70 -9.76
C ASP A 102 8.90 -0.49 -8.49
N VAL A 103 9.39 -1.60 -7.94
CA VAL A 103 10.31 -1.60 -6.79
C VAL A 103 11.57 -2.34 -7.20
N TYR A 104 12.73 -1.77 -6.90
CA TYR A 104 14.03 -2.24 -7.36
C TYR A 104 14.91 -2.61 -6.18
N HIS A 105 15.74 -3.64 -6.38
CA HIS A 105 16.81 -4.04 -5.46
C HIS A 105 16.34 -4.29 -4.03
N LEU A 106 15.21 -5.04 -3.88
CA LEU A 106 14.65 -5.43 -2.57
C LEU A 106 15.62 -6.27 -1.72
N VAL A 107 16.48 -7.04 -2.37
CA VAL A 107 17.55 -7.78 -1.72
C VAL A 107 18.88 -7.22 -2.18
N GLN A 108 19.62 -6.66 -1.24
CA GLN A 108 20.95 -6.14 -1.50
C GLN A 108 21.97 -7.28 -1.47
N ASP A 109 22.85 -7.32 -2.48
CA ASP A 109 24.00 -8.19 -2.48
C ASP A 109 25.09 -7.63 -1.55
N THR A 110 25.10 -8.09 -0.31
CA THR A 110 26.06 -7.65 0.71
C THR A 110 27.52 -8.03 0.39
N LEU A 111 27.72 -8.88 -0.61
CA LEU A 111 29.05 -9.34 -1.04
C LEU A 111 29.63 -8.48 -2.18
N SER A 112 28.80 -7.67 -2.82
CA SER A 112 29.24 -6.79 -3.91
C SER A 112 29.57 -5.38 -3.38
N ALA A 113 30.78 -4.91 -3.66
CA ALA A 113 31.22 -3.55 -3.33
C ALA A 113 30.41 -2.44 -4.07
N THR A 114 29.58 -2.83 -5.02
CA THR A 114 28.70 -1.96 -5.84
C THR A 114 27.27 -2.48 -5.80
N SER A 115 26.68 -2.57 -4.61
CA SER A 115 25.23 -2.84 -4.52
C SER A 115 24.46 -1.58 -4.93
N ASN A 116 23.55 -1.72 -5.89
CA ASN A 116 22.62 -0.65 -6.21
C ASN A 116 21.72 -0.39 -5.00
N PRO A 117 21.43 0.85 -4.66
CA PRO A 117 20.52 1.15 -3.56
C PRO A 117 19.10 0.61 -3.87
N MET A 118 18.34 0.31 -2.84
CA MET A 118 16.91 0.01 -2.99
C MET A 118 16.22 1.23 -3.60
N GLY A 119 15.34 0.99 -4.55
CA GLY A 119 14.61 2.03 -5.25
C GLY A 119 13.13 1.69 -5.42
N ALA A 120 12.33 2.70 -5.67
CA ALA A 120 10.93 2.54 -6.03
C ALA A 120 10.47 3.70 -6.94
N ALA A 121 9.60 3.38 -7.86
CA ALA A 121 8.96 4.35 -8.75
C ALA A 121 7.47 4.04 -8.77
N VAL A 122 6.70 4.70 -7.91
CA VAL A 122 5.32 4.33 -7.59
C VAL A 122 4.38 5.48 -7.87
N ASN A 123 3.34 5.22 -8.67
CA ASN A 123 2.22 6.14 -8.85
C ASN A 123 1.10 5.76 -7.89
N TYR A 124 0.46 6.75 -7.30
CA TYR A 124 -0.67 6.55 -6.41
C TYR A 124 -1.86 7.43 -6.75
N HIS A 125 -3.03 6.91 -6.43
CA HIS A 125 -4.27 7.65 -6.49
C HIS A 125 -5.08 7.37 -5.23
N LEU A 126 -5.32 8.41 -4.44
CA LEU A 126 -6.12 8.38 -3.22
C LEU A 126 -7.41 9.17 -3.47
N ALA A 127 -8.55 8.53 -3.29
CA ALA A 127 -9.87 9.14 -3.45
C ALA A 127 -10.61 9.14 -2.10
N PHE A 128 -11.09 10.31 -1.71
CA PHE A 128 -11.85 10.51 -0.47
C PHE A 128 -13.35 10.59 -0.79
N GLN A 129 -14.15 9.82 -0.05
CA GLN A 129 -15.60 9.88 -0.13
C GLN A 129 -16.16 10.58 1.11
N ASN A 130 -16.51 9.84 2.16
CA ASN A 130 -17.00 10.41 3.40
C ASN A 130 -15.97 10.20 4.52
N MET A 131 -15.14 11.21 4.77
CA MET A 131 -14.10 11.15 5.80
C MET A 131 -14.60 11.48 7.22
N LYS A 132 -15.82 11.98 7.38
CA LYS A 132 -16.35 12.38 8.69
C LYS A 132 -16.26 11.28 9.76
N PRO A 133 -16.66 10.00 9.49
CA PRO A 133 -16.57 8.98 10.52
C PRO A 133 -15.14 8.68 10.97
N LEU A 134 -14.18 8.78 10.06
CA LEU A 134 -12.77 8.57 10.36
C LEU A 134 -12.19 9.75 11.15
N LEU A 135 -12.41 10.97 10.68
CA LEU A 135 -11.93 12.19 11.35
C LEU A 135 -12.50 12.33 12.76
N SER A 136 -13.79 12.03 12.95
CA SER A 136 -14.42 12.05 14.27
C SER A 136 -13.77 11.05 15.26
N ARG A 137 -13.37 9.87 14.78
CA ARG A 137 -12.65 8.88 15.61
C ARG A 137 -11.23 9.32 15.95
N LEU A 138 -10.60 10.08 15.06
CA LEU A 138 -9.28 10.69 15.29
C LEU A 138 -9.37 11.94 16.21
N GLY A 139 -10.56 12.27 16.71
CA GLY A 139 -10.75 13.45 17.56
C GLY A 139 -10.67 14.78 16.81
N VAL A 140 -10.69 14.75 15.47
CA VAL A 140 -10.66 15.96 14.63
C VAL A 140 -12.08 16.50 14.50
N ALA A 141 -12.30 17.70 15.03
CA ALA A 141 -13.60 18.38 14.89
C ALA A 141 -13.87 18.79 13.44
N ASP A 142 -15.12 18.70 13.00
CA ASP A 142 -15.57 19.11 11.66
C ASP A 142 -15.22 20.58 11.33
N THR A 143 -15.05 21.40 12.37
CA THR A 143 -14.64 22.81 12.25
C THR A 143 -13.15 23.00 12.00
N THR A 144 -12.33 21.98 12.30
CA THR A 144 -10.86 22.05 12.16
C THR A 144 -10.41 21.55 10.81
N LEU A 145 -11.00 20.45 10.33
CA LEU A 145 -10.68 19.87 9.02
C LEU A 145 -11.95 19.30 8.38
N CYS A 146 -12.26 19.78 7.21
CA CYS A 146 -13.32 19.24 6.37
C CYS A 146 -12.72 18.83 5.02
N ILE A 147 -12.75 17.55 4.72
CA ILE A 147 -12.34 17.04 3.40
C ILE A 147 -13.62 16.90 2.56
N PRO A 148 -13.78 17.69 1.49
CA PRO A 148 -14.96 17.61 0.62
C PRO A 148 -15.09 16.21 0.00
N MET A 149 -16.31 15.74 -0.17
CA MET A 149 -16.56 14.50 -0.93
C MET A 149 -16.05 14.64 -2.37
N GLY A 150 -15.44 13.58 -2.87
CA GLY A 150 -14.85 13.58 -4.20
C GLY A 150 -13.47 14.23 -4.29
N THR A 151 -12.89 14.65 -3.16
CA THR A 151 -11.47 15.05 -3.12
C THR A 151 -10.61 13.86 -3.54
N SER A 152 -9.63 14.11 -4.38
CA SER A 152 -8.66 13.11 -4.79
C SER A 152 -7.24 13.65 -4.79
N VAL A 153 -6.29 12.78 -4.49
CA VAL A 153 -4.87 13.06 -4.56
C VAL A 153 -4.24 12.05 -5.52
N ARG A 154 -3.52 12.53 -6.49
CA ARG A 154 -2.73 11.69 -7.42
C ARG A 154 -1.31 12.16 -7.38
N GLY A 155 -0.40 11.23 -7.47
CA GLY A 155 1.00 11.60 -7.51
C GLY A 155 1.91 10.42 -7.80
N ARG A 156 3.17 10.71 -7.66
CA ARG A 156 4.26 9.77 -7.85
C ARG A 156 5.26 9.92 -6.72
N VAL A 157 5.81 8.82 -6.30
CA VAL A 157 6.95 8.78 -5.38
C VAL A 157 8.06 8.02 -6.08
N ASP A 158 9.19 8.65 -6.23
CA ASP A 158 10.44 8.06 -6.69
C ASP A 158 11.41 8.01 -5.49
N MET A 159 12.01 6.86 -5.26
CA MET A 159 12.95 6.61 -4.18
C MET A 159 14.20 5.95 -4.75
N GLU A 160 15.36 6.41 -4.37
CA GLU A 160 16.65 5.77 -4.66
C GLU A 160 17.57 5.91 -3.44
N GLY A 161 17.78 4.83 -2.72
CA GLY A 161 18.50 4.83 -1.44
C GLY A 161 17.83 5.74 -0.41
N ASN A 162 18.53 6.80 -0.03
CA ASN A 162 18.06 7.81 0.93
C ASN A 162 17.44 9.05 0.25
N SER A 163 17.38 9.07 -1.07
CA SER A 163 16.76 10.18 -1.82
C SER A 163 15.29 9.88 -2.13
N TYR A 164 14.44 10.85 -1.92
CA TYR A 164 12.99 10.76 -2.14
C TYR A 164 12.52 12.00 -2.89
N ASP A 165 11.83 11.73 -4.01
CA ASP A 165 11.12 12.75 -4.77
C ASP A 165 9.64 12.38 -4.78
N ALA A 166 8.76 13.32 -4.43
CA ALA A 166 7.33 13.10 -4.37
C ALA A 166 6.58 14.22 -5.05
N THR A 167 5.60 13.86 -5.85
CA THR A 167 4.64 14.78 -6.44
C THR A 167 3.24 14.44 -5.99
N ALA A 168 2.39 15.45 -5.81
CA ALA A 168 0.99 15.26 -5.47
C ALA A 168 0.12 16.33 -6.14
N ALA A 169 -0.86 15.91 -6.90
CA ALA A 169 -1.92 16.76 -7.45
C ALA A 169 -3.20 16.52 -6.65
N VAL A 170 -3.63 17.52 -5.92
CA VAL A 170 -4.85 17.48 -5.10
C VAL A 170 -5.98 18.17 -5.89
N LYS A 171 -7.07 17.45 -6.07
CA LYS A 171 -8.31 17.99 -6.65
C LYS A 171 -9.42 17.94 -5.62
N ALA A 172 -10.04 19.07 -5.32
CA ALA A 172 -11.16 19.18 -4.40
C ALA A 172 -12.18 20.18 -4.96
N LEU A 173 -13.44 19.77 -5.12
CA LEU A 173 -14.49 20.60 -5.74
C LEU A 173 -14.04 21.11 -7.12
N ASP A 174 -14.01 22.45 -7.29
CA ASP A 174 -13.51 23.10 -8.52
C ASP A 174 -12.05 23.57 -8.40
N GLY A 175 -11.41 23.29 -7.25
CA GLY A 175 -10.02 23.66 -6.96
C GLY A 175 -9.03 22.54 -7.21
N PHE A 176 -7.80 22.97 -7.48
CA PHE A 176 -6.71 22.03 -7.70
C PHE A 176 -5.39 22.65 -7.20
N ILE A 177 -4.53 21.82 -6.61
CA ILE A 177 -3.22 22.22 -6.07
C ILE A 177 -2.20 21.15 -6.49
N ASP A 178 -1.08 21.57 -7.05
CA ASP A 178 0.09 20.75 -7.26
C ASP A 178 1.12 20.99 -6.18
N LEU A 179 1.68 19.93 -5.68
CA LEU A 179 2.73 19.89 -4.66
C LEU A 179 3.90 19.06 -5.17
N GLU A 180 5.09 19.56 -4.93
CA GLU A 180 6.34 18.87 -5.20
C GLU A 180 7.21 18.92 -3.93
N ALA A 181 7.80 17.79 -3.57
CA ALA A 181 8.70 17.69 -2.45
C ALA A 181 9.87 16.77 -2.81
N SER A 182 11.08 17.19 -2.49
CA SER A 182 12.26 16.32 -2.55
C SER A 182 13.03 16.39 -1.24
N THR A 183 13.58 15.26 -0.82
CA THR A 183 14.41 15.18 0.37
C THR A 183 15.48 14.13 0.20
N ASN A 184 16.62 14.37 0.86
CA ASN A 184 17.69 13.39 1.01
C ASN A 184 17.87 13.17 2.51
N LEU A 185 17.76 11.92 2.94
CA LEU A 185 17.95 11.52 4.33
C LEU A 185 19.40 11.04 4.47
N ASP A 186 20.30 11.95 4.84
CA ASP A 186 21.70 11.66 5.15
C ASP A 186 21.86 10.93 6.50
#